data_254c3f551e2b1b5515a0de1f9c9e507e
#
_entry.id   254c3f551e2b1b5515a0de1f9c9e507e
#
_cell.length_a   1.000
_cell.length_b   1.000
_cell.length_c   1.000
_cell.angle_alpha   90.00
_cell.angle_beta   90.00
_cell.angle_gamma   90.00
#
_symmetry.space_group_name_H-M   'P 1'
#
loop_
_entity.id
_entity.type
_entity.pdbx_description
1 polymer ?
#
loop_
_entity_poly.entity_id
_entity_poly.type
_entity_poly.pdbx_seq_one_letter_code
_entity_poly.pdbx_strand_id
1 'polypeptide(L)'
;VKNVKYIHMGSAQVALDLGNGSERGEYVNQDYILHTLGRPHRAINLMYCYYPLDAGWPTRASLLPKPADAPVNFAWGYAYDDYFPYLGGLEGDTTGEPFKSIRDIRRHGQDVILTLTVDCAVSDAQLIEIANNLRPFGRLMLRINHEAMGSWFAFNKRYSYQEVADFFVRFHKIIKKHAPNIRTVLCVGDGVVHETGKLKYENEFAEAIAVADMWSSDTYLALHWGWPFDIAEKGGTTHKRVTNDSSFAGFNFEFERFSAHGDVRPFVISEFNADGDVTGPFEQAEQLEDFYRRLPTAAPFINGVTFYQFRDRGRLGLEIEDPSNPDAGYAQPILETYKKIMGEPPYVPAFTAGADATFPAKLRWGGSEDADGLAVPLTFEKQPVFCEITFTDEDEDEDEDENLNLMLELNGRWFYKSPSAKTIDLMPAFFNTPAPRTCDLRIFAPPPDGTNDSSQGDDWDINFYAEIKNPPQIRVRFEAIM
;
A
#
# COMPACT_ATOMS: atom_id res chain seq x y z
N VAL A 1 -4.64 -8.72 -34.27
CA VAL A 1 -5.65 -8.68 -33.20
C VAL A 1 -6.74 -7.71 -33.61
N LYS A 2 -7.98 -8.21 -33.82
CA LYS A 2 -9.13 -7.36 -34.18
C LYS A 2 -9.86 -6.95 -32.90
N ASN A 3 -10.27 -5.68 -32.80
CA ASN A 3 -11.09 -5.13 -31.73
C ASN A 3 -10.39 -4.87 -30.39
N VAL A 4 -9.14 -4.44 -30.38
CA VAL A 4 -8.51 -3.87 -29.18
C VAL A 4 -9.27 -2.61 -28.78
N LYS A 5 -9.56 -2.44 -27.50
CA LYS A 5 -10.25 -1.27 -26.97
C LYS A 5 -9.39 -0.53 -25.98
N TYR A 6 -9.58 0.77 -25.90
CA TYR A 6 -9.14 1.50 -24.71
C TYR A 6 -9.93 1.03 -23.50
N ILE A 7 -9.30 1.02 -22.33
CA ILE A 7 -9.92 0.69 -21.06
C ILE A 7 -9.46 1.67 -19.99
N HIS A 8 -10.35 2.01 -19.09
CA HIS A 8 -10.04 2.80 -17.91
C HIS A 8 -10.08 1.92 -16.67
N MET A 9 -9.03 2.00 -15.84
CA MET A 9 -8.98 1.40 -14.52
C MET A 9 -9.25 2.48 -13.47
N GLY A 10 -10.32 2.31 -12.71
CA GLY A 10 -10.71 3.17 -11.61
C GLY A 10 -10.67 2.45 -10.26
N SER A 11 -11.14 3.14 -9.22
CA SER A 11 -11.12 2.65 -7.84
C SER A 11 -11.98 1.40 -7.64
N ALA A 12 -11.54 0.50 -6.77
CA ALA A 12 -12.38 -0.48 -6.13
C ALA A 12 -13.38 0.20 -5.17
N GLN A 13 -14.43 -0.50 -4.75
CA GLN A 13 -15.33 0.00 -3.72
C GLN A 13 -14.59 0.25 -2.41
N VAL A 14 -13.73 -0.69 -2.02
CA VAL A 14 -12.78 -0.56 -0.91
C VAL A 14 -11.41 -0.95 -1.43
N ALA A 15 -10.45 -0.03 -1.35
CA ALA A 15 -9.09 -0.29 -1.78
C ALA A 15 -8.36 -1.20 -0.77
N LEU A 16 -7.56 -2.11 -1.28
CA LEU A 16 -6.63 -2.89 -0.47
C LEU A 16 -5.23 -2.30 -0.58
N ASP A 17 -4.68 -1.97 0.57
CA ASP A 17 -3.29 -1.55 0.74
C ASP A 17 -2.54 -2.58 1.57
N LEU A 18 -1.22 -2.60 1.46
CA LEU A 18 -0.39 -3.59 2.13
C LEU A 18 0.80 -2.94 2.81
N GLY A 19 1.03 -3.26 4.09
CA GLY A 19 2.29 -3.00 4.76
C GLY A 19 3.37 -3.93 4.22
N ASN A 20 4.53 -3.40 3.85
CA ASN A 20 5.62 -4.21 3.30
C ASN A 20 6.33 -5.03 4.38
N GLY A 21 6.56 -4.46 5.54
CA GLY A 21 7.37 -5.02 6.60
C GLY A 21 8.70 -4.28 6.81
N SER A 22 8.87 -3.12 6.19
CA SER A 22 10.08 -2.27 6.30
C SER A 22 10.35 -1.72 7.70
N GLU A 23 9.41 -1.85 8.59
CA GLU A 23 9.51 -1.40 9.98
C GLU A 23 10.69 -2.05 10.71
N ARG A 24 10.86 -3.35 10.57
CA ARG A 24 11.89 -4.12 11.29
C ARG A 24 12.65 -5.09 10.42
N GLY A 25 12.13 -5.39 9.26
CA GLY A 25 12.69 -6.33 8.32
C GLY A 25 13.32 -5.62 7.15
N GLU A 26 13.89 -6.39 6.26
CA GLU A 26 14.33 -5.88 4.98
C GLU A 26 13.13 -5.65 4.07
N TYR A 27 13.27 -4.71 3.15
CA TYR A 27 12.26 -4.45 2.14
C TYR A 27 12.00 -5.69 1.30
N VAL A 28 10.73 -6.09 1.18
CA VAL A 28 10.33 -7.18 0.30
C VAL A 28 9.97 -6.58 -1.06
N ASN A 29 10.69 -6.99 -2.12
CA ASN A 29 10.50 -6.45 -3.45
C ASN A 29 9.14 -6.82 -4.05
N GLN A 30 8.68 -5.99 -4.99
CA GLN A 30 7.34 -6.13 -5.55
C GLN A 30 7.20 -7.29 -6.53
N ASP A 31 8.28 -7.75 -7.16
CA ASP A 31 8.24 -8.98 -7.97
C ASP A 31 7.86 -10.18 -7.11
N TYR A 32 8.48 -10.31 -5.93
CA TYR A 32 8.17 -11.38 -4.99
C TYR A 32 6.73 -11.30 -4.48
N ILE A 33 6.29 -10.12 -4.06
CA ILE A 33 4.92 -9.91 -3.53
C ILE A 33 3.89 -10.19 -4.62
N LEU A 34 4.09 -9.67 -5.82
CA LEU A 34 3.18 -9.89 -6.95
C LEU A 34 3.13 -11.37 -7.36
N HIS A 35 4.29 -12.06 -7.38
CA HIS A 35 4.33 -13.49 -7.65
C HIS A 35 3.53 -14.28 -6.61
N THR A 36 3.70 -13.95 -5.33
CA THR A 36 3.04 -14.64 -4.22
C THR A 36 1.53 -14.39 -4.20
N LEU A 37 1.10 -13.14 -4.37
CA LEU A 37 -0.30 -12.75 -4.25
C LEU A 37 -1.08 -12.79 -5.56
N GLY A 38 -0.40 -12.66 -6.70
CA GLY A 38 -1.01 -12.65 -8.03
C GLY A 38 -1.74 -11.36 -8.40
N ARG A 39 -1.75 -10.36 -7.50
CA ARG A 39 -2.40 -9.06 -7.71
C ARG A 39 -1.61 -7.94 -7.04
N PRO A 40 -1.55 -6.74 -7.66
CA PRO A 40 -1.03 -5.56 -6.99
C PRO A 40 -2.07 -5.02 -5.98
N HIS A 41 -1.60 -4.20 -5.06
CA HIS A 41 -2.42 -3.41 -4.16
C HIS A 41 -2.65 -2.00 -4.75
N ARG A 42 -3.62 -1.25 -4.19
CA ARG A 42 -3.72 0.17 -4.49
C ARG A 42 -2.42 0.86 -4.08
N ALA A 43 -1.97 0.64 -2.86
CA ALA A 43 -0.74 1.22 -2.34
C ALA A 43 0.02 0.24 -1.44
N ILE A 44 1.32 0.44 -1.35
CA ILE A 44 2.19 -0.21 -0.37
C ILE A 44 2.59 0.81 0.68
N ASN A 45 2.42 0.45 1.96
CA ASN A 45 2.83 1.26 3.08
C ASN A 45 4.27 0.95 3.47
N LEU A 46 5.06 2.01 3.57
CA LEU A 46 6.43 2.01 4.07
C LEU A 46 6.50 2.83 5.36
N MET A 47 7.31 2.40 6.31
CA MET A 47 7.48 3.06 7.61
C MET A 47 8.93 3.49 7.81
N TYR A 48 9.13 4.81 7.98
CA TYR A 48 10.44 5.44 8.14
C TYR A 48 10.40 6.51 9.22
N CYS A 49 11.56 6.90 9.74
CA CYS A 49 11.69 7.98 10.70
C CYS A 49 12.65 9.08 10.21
N TYR A 50 12.42 10.32 10.65
CA TYR A 50 13.25 11.48 10.34
C TYR A 50 13.47 12.34 11.59
N TYR A 51 14.62 12.10 12.24
CA TYR A 51 15.03 12.77 13.47
C TYR A 51 16.43 13.43 13.33
N PRO A 52 16.60 14.36 12.37
CA PRO A 52 17.91 14.90 12.01
C PRO A 52 18.56 15.72 13.14
N LEU A 53 17.80 16.10 14.17
CA LEU A 53 18.31 16.83 15.33
C LEU A 53 18.92 15.92 16.40
N ASP A 54 18.73 14.61 16.29
CA ASP A 54 19.28 13.66 17.26
C ASP A 54 20.71 13.27 16.92
N ALA A 55 21.58 13.28 17.93
CA ALA A 55 22.95 12.82 17.77
C ALA A 55 22.99 11.34 17.33
N GLY A 56 23.77 11.06 16.31
CA GLY A 56 23.94 9.72 15.78
C GLY A 56 22.82 9.21 14.86
N TRP A 57 21.76 9.99 14.61
CA TRP A 57 20.82 9.69 13.55
C TRP A 57 21.50 10.05 12.18
N PRO A 58 21.31 9.31 11.08
CA PRO A 58 20.49 8.11 10.93
C PRO A 58 21.20 6.80 11.33
N THR A 59 22.49 6.84 11.66
CA THR A 59 23.28 5.63 11.96
C THR A 59 22.64 4.80 13.07
N ARG A 60 22.16 5.47 14.13
CA ARG A 60 21.51 4.77 15.25
C ARG A 60 20.26 4.00 14.83
N ALA A 61 19.39 4.60 14.00
CA ALA A 61 18.20 3.94 13.49
C ALA A 61 18.55 2.75 12.59
N SER A 62 19.60 2.89 11.73
CA SER A 62 20.05 1.81 10.86
C SER A 62 20.69 0.62 11.61
N LEU A 63 21.06 0.80 12.86
CA LEU A 63 21.66 -0.24 13.71
C LEU A 63 20.64 -0.97 14.59
N LEU A 64 19.35 -0.80 14.34
CA LEU A 64 18.31 -1.53 15.05
C LEU A 64 18.53 -3.05 14.92
N PRO A 65 18.32 -3.80 16.02
CA PRO A 65 18.58 -5.23 16.01
C PRO A 65 17.71 -5.95 14.97
N LYS A 66 18.30 -6.93 14.36
CA LYS A 66 17.57 -7.89 13.51
C LYS A 66 16.64 -8.76 14.36
N PRO A 67 15.60 -9.34 13.77
CA PRO A 67 14.61 -10.14 14.46
C PRO A 67 15.15 -11.20 15.41
N ALA A 68 16.14 -11.98 14.94
CA ALA A 68 16.70 -13.08 15.70
C ALA A 68 17.38 -12.68 17.01
N ASP A 69 17.81 -11.43 17.11
CA ASP A 69 18.60 -10.91 18.22
C ASP A 69 17.79 -10.04 19.16
N ALA A 70 16.55 -9.68 18.78
CA ALA A 70 15.74 -8.76 19.54
C ALA A 70 14.76 -9.48 20.49
N PRO A 71 14.58 -8.99 21.73
CA PRO A 71 13.45 -9.40 22.57
C PRO A 71 12.11 -9.10 21.87
N VAL A 72 11.08 -9.86 22.20
CA VAL A 72 9.78 -9.79 21.53
C VAL A 72 9.16 -8.39 21.51
N ASN A 73 9.28 -7.65 22.61
CA ASN A 73 8.76 -6.29 22.74
C ASN A 73 9.84 -5.23 22.65
N PHE A 74 10.90 -5.51 21.95
CA PHE A 74 12.10 -4.68 21.91
C PHE A 74 11.83 -3.25 21.39
N ALA A 75 10.99 -3.09 20.40
CA ALA A 75 10.66 -1.80 19.80
C ALA A 75 10.22 -0.76 20.83
N TRP A 76 9.48 -1.16 21.83
CA TRP A 76 8.97 -0.29 22.88
C TRP A 76 10.03 0.29 23.82
N GLY A 77 11.23 -0.26 23.78
CA GLY A 77 12.36 0.18 24.58
C GLY A 77 13.18 1.32 23.98
N TYR A 78 12.99 1.66 22.71
CA TYR A 78 13.75 2.70 22.03
C TYR A 78 13.22 4.11 22.31
N ALA A 79 14.11 5.08 22.21
CA ALA A 79 13.76 6.49 22.41
C ALA A 79 12.88 7.04 21.26
N TYR A 80 13.00 6.48 20.11
CA TYR A 80 12.06 6.57 19.01
C TYR A 80 11.99 5.21 18.33
N ASP A 81 11.13 5.13 17.39
CA ASP A 81 10.66 3.94 16.75
C ASP A 81 11.80 3.13 16.15
N ASP A 82 11.56 1.89 15.93
CA ASP A 82 12.47 0.96 15.27
C ASP A 82 12.35 1.00 13.74
N TYR A 83 11.90 2.12 13.19
CA TYR A 83 11.82 2.34 11.76
C TYR A 83 13.17 2.74 11.17
N PHE A 84 13.37 2.40 9.89
CA PHE A 84 14.56 2.80 9.17
C PHE A 84 14.60 4.31 8.90
N PRO A 85 15.79 4.91 8.74
CA PRO A 85 15.91 6.34 8.53
C PRO A 85 15.44 6.73 7.11
N TYR A 86 14.66 7.80 7.05
CA TYR A 86 14.39 8.52 5.81
C TYR A 86 15.66 9.28 5.41
N LEU A 87 16.29 8.89 4.31
CA LEU A 87 17.59 9.43 3.90
C LEU A 87 17.49 10.71 3.06
N GLY A 88 16.30 11.20 2.76
CA GLY A 88 16.07 12.49 2.13
C GLY A 88 16.19 13.67 3.10
N GLY A 89 15.57 14.79 2.76
CA GLY A 89 15.66 16.04 3.51
C GLY A 89 16.84 16.90 3.09
N LEU A 90 17.13 17.95 3.86
CA LEU A 90 18.28 18.83 3.59
C LEU A 90 19.59 18.02 3.60
N GLU A 91 20.40 18.22 2.56
CA GLU A 91 21.65 17.49 2.37
C GLU A 91 21.48 15.95 2.31
N GLY A 92 20.26 15.50 2.04
CA GLY A 92 19.92 14.08 1.99
C GLY A 92 20.26 13.44 0.64
N ASP A 93 20.09 12.11 0.61
CA ASP A 93 20.37 11.27 -0.57
C ASP A 93 19.07 10.61 -1.08
N THR A 94 18.52 11.11 -2.18
CA THR A 94 17.31 10.56 -2.81
C THR A 94 17.59 9.30 -3.66
N THR A 95 18.82 8.82 -3.71
CA THR A 95 19.17 7.52 -4.30
C THR A 95 19.10 6.38 -3.28
N GLY A 96 19.06 6.71 -1.99
CA GLY A 96 18.90 5.76 -0.89
C GLY A 96 17.44 5.45 -0.55
N GLU A 97 17.22 4.92 0.66
CA GLU A 97 15.87 4.62 1.15
C GLU A 97 15.18 5.86 1.78
N PRO A 98 13.86 5.97 1.61
CA PRO A 98 12.90 5.00 1.04
C PRO A 98 12.74 5.09 -0.49
N PHE A 99 13.48 5.94 -1.19
CA PHE A 99 13.25 6.25 -2.60
C PHE A 99 13.45 5.04 -3.53
N LYS A 100 14.40 4.15 -3.20
CA LYS A 100 14.59 2.89 -3.95
C LYS A 100 13.33 2.02 -3.86
N SER A 101 12.80 1.84 -2.66
CA SER A 101 11.58 1.08 -2.42
C SER A 101 10.36 1.73 -3.07
N ILE A 102 10.24 3.05 -3.00
CA ILE A 102 9.16 3.81 -3.66
C ILE A 102 9.20 3.59 -5.17
N ARG A 103 10.37 3.65 -5.82
CA ARG A 103 10.49 3.39 -7.25
C ARG A 103 10.07 1.97 -7.64
N ASP A 104 10.46 0.99 -6.84
CA ASP A 104 10.05 -0.41 -7.07
C ASP A 104 8.51 -0.57 -6.97
N ILE A 105 7.90 0.01 -5.96
CA ILE A 105 6.45 -0.01 -5.78
C ILE A 105 5.73 0.64 -6.98
N ARG A 106 6.19 1.81 -7.38
CA ARG A 106 5.58 2.57 -8.48
C ARG A 106 5.71 1.88 -9.83
N ARG A 107 6.87 1.28 -10.12
CA ARG A 107 7.06 0.50 -11.36
C ARG A 107 6.09 -0.67 -11.48
N HIS A 108 5.68 -1.25 -10.36
CA HIS A 108 4.71 -2.35 -10.30
C HIS A 108 3.25 -1.87 -10.24
N GLY A 109 2.99 -0.63 -10.63
CA GLY A 109 1.63 -0.10 -10.76
C GLY A 109 0.90 0.14 -9.45
N GLN A 110 1.63 0.44 -8.39
CA GLN A 110 1.05 0.72 -7.08
C GLN A 110 1.39 2.14 -6.64
N ASP A 111 0.50 2.73 -5.87
CA ASP A 111 0.75 3.99 -5.19
C ASP A 111 1.53 3.73 -3.89
N VAL A 112 1.91 4.79 -3.18
CA VAL A 112 2.70 4.68 -1.96
C VAL A 112 1.96 5.34 -0.81
N ILE A 113 1.92 4.64 0.33
CA ILE A 113 1.68 5.25 1.63
C ILE A 113 3.04 5.32 2.32
N LEU A 114 3.54 6.53 2.55
CA LEU A 114 4.73 6.73 3.36
C LEU A 114 4.32 7.14 4.76
N THR A 115 4.50 6.24 5.70
CA THR A 115 4.38 6.56 7.12
C THR A 115 5.72 7.13 7.58
N LEU A 116 5.72 8.37 8.02
CA LEU A 116 6.92 9.09 8.41
C LEU A 116 6.76 9.65 9.83
N THR A 117 7.53 9.13 10.76
CA THR A 117 7.65 9.72 12.08
C THR A 117 8.73 10.80 12.06
N VAL A 118 8.35 12.01 12.45
CA VAL A 118 9.19 13.21 12.31
C VAL A 118 9.28 13.93 13.64
N ASP A 119 10.48 14.40 14.01
CA ASP A 119 10.65 15.29 15.14
C ASP A 119 9.92 16.62 14.87
N CYS A 120 9.02 17.01 15.76
CA CYS A 120 8.21 18.22 15.60
C CYS A 120 9.02 19.52 15.61
N ALA A 121 10.30 19.48 16.03
CA ALA A 121 11.19 20.64 16.05
C ALA A 121 11.94 20.87 14.72
N VAL A 122 11.77 20.02 13.70
CA VAL A 122 12.40 20.23 12.40
C VAL A 122 11.94 21.55 11.77
N SER A 123 12.83 22.20 11.02
CA SER A 123 12.55 23.49 10.38
C SER A 123 11.63 23.35 9.16
N ASP A 124 11.00 24.45 8.77
CA ASP A 124 10.21 24.50 7.53
C ASP A 124 11.06 24.15 6.30
N ALA A 125 12.34 24.55 6.27
CA ALA A 125 13.25 24.21 5.18
C ALA A 125 13.42 22.67 5.04
N GLN A 126 13.52 21.96 6.15
CA GLN A 126 13.60 20.48 6.15
C GLN A 126 12.28 19.86 5.66
N LEU A 127 11.13 20.39 6.07
CA LEU A 127 9.82 19.89 5.62
C LEU A 127 9.56 20.19 4.13
N ILE A 128 9.99 21.37 3.64
CA ILE A 128 9.92 21.73 2.22
C ILE A 128 10.76 20.77 1.39
N GLU A 129 11.95 20.44 1.86
CA GLU A 129 12.80 19.49 1.13
C GLU A 129 12.20 18.08 1.09
N ILE A 130 11.58 17.61 2.17
CA ILE A 130 10.82 16.35 2.15
C ILE A 130 9.70 16.40 1.10
N ALA A 131 8.94 17.50 1.04
CA ALA A 131 7.91 17.68 0.03
C ALA A 131 8.47 17.61 -1.40
N ASN A 132 9.58 18.30 -1.65
CA ASN A 132 10.26 18.30 -2.95
C ASN A 132 10.78 16.91 -3.33
N ASN A 133 11.36 16.18 -2.37
CA ASN A 133 11.84 14.81 -2.59
C ASN A 133 10.71 13.84 -2.99
N LEU A 134 9.53 14.00 -2.42
CA LEU A 134 8.41 13.09 -2.61
C LEU A 134 7.52 13.46 -3.80
N ARG A 135 7.52 14.73 -4.20
CA ARG A 135 6.67 15.23 -5.31
C ARG A 135 6.76 14.40 -6.60
N PRO A 136 7.93 13.92 -7.06
CA PRO A 136 8.04 13.18 -8.33
C PRO A 136 7.29 11.85 -8.36
N PHE A 137 6.84 11.33 -7.24
CA PHE A 137 6.28 9.97 -7.15
C PHE A 137 4.75 9.88 -7.38
N GLY A 138 4.13 10.93 -7.94
CA GLY A 138 2.73 10.91 -8.32
C GLY A 138 1.80 10.85 -7.11
N ARG A 139 0.85 9.91 -7.12
CA ARG A 139 -0.09 9.69 -6.03
C ARG A 139 0.61 9.07 -4.84
N LEU A 140 0.88 9.91 -3.85
CA LEU A 140 1.49 9.50 -2.59
C LEU A 140 0.63 9.98 -1.42
N MET A 141 0.41 9.09 -0.48
CA MET A 141 -0.25 9.39 0.79
C MET A 141 0.83 9.48 1.87
N LEU A 142 0.97 10.63 2.50
CA LEU A 142 1.93 10.88 3.57
C LEU A 142 1.23 10.79 4.92
N ARG A 143 1.49 9.72 5.65
CA ARG A 143 0.96 9.47 6.98
C ARG A 143 1.94 10.00 8.01
N ILE A 144 1.65 11.21 8.51
CA ILE A 144 2.55 11.99 9.37
C ILE A 144 2.31 11.63 10.82
N ASN A 145 3.35 11.21 11.53
CA ASN A 145 3.30 10.94 12.97
C ASN A 145 2.05 10.13 13.36
N HIS A 146 1.97 8.92 12.80
CA HIS A 146 0.82 8.03 12.98
C HIS A 146 0.60 7.66 14.45
N GLU A 147 -0.64 7.28 14.76
CA GLU A 147 -1.08 7.01 16.13
C GLU A 147 -0.72 8.17 17.09
N ALA A 148 -0.96 9.38 16.59
CA ALA A 148 -0.55 10.61 17.27
C ALA A 148 -1.22 10.82 18.64
N MET A 149 -2.33 10.14 18.89
CA MET A 149 -3.03 10.10 20.18
C MET A 149 -2.37 9.15 21.21
N GLY A 150 -1.35 8.41 20.79
CA GLY A 150 -0.63 7.46 21.64
C GLY A 150 0.39 8.10 22.56
N SER A 151 1.16 7.25 23.26
CA SER A 151 2.20 7.69 24.20
C SER A 151 3.53 6.95 24.00
N TRP A 152 3.64 6.16 22.94
CA TRP A 152 4.76 5.23 22.74
C TRP A 152 5.83 5.76 21.79
N PHE A 153 5.51 6.63 20.86
CA PHE A 153 6.49 7.18 19.91
C PHE A 153 7.30 8.33 20.51
N ALA A 154 8.47 8.58 19.95
CA ALA A 154 9.37 9.62 20.41
C ALA A 154 8.73 11.01 20.37
N PHE A 155 7.99 11.34 19.32
CA PHE A 155 7.31 12.63 19.22
C PHE A 155 6.23 12.80 20.31
N ASN A 156 5.51 11.74 20.71
CA ASN A 156 4.56 11.81 21.83
C ASN A 156 5.25 11.99 23.19
N LYS A 157 6.47 11.49 23.34
CA LYS A 157 7.23 11.62 24.58
C LYS A 157 7.90 12.98 24.73
N ARG A 158 8.18 13.65 23.61
CA ARG A 158 8.91 14.95 23.59
C ARG A 158 7.98 16.14 23.58
N TYR A 159 6.78 16.01 23.01
CA TYR A 159 5.85 17.10 22.73
C TYR A 159 4.46 16.79 23.30
N SER A 160 3.72 17.84 23.67
CA SER A 160 2.31 17.72 24.01
C SER A 160 1.47 17.34 22.80
N TYR A 161 0.28 16.82 23.01
CA TYR A 161 -0.63 16.46 21.90
C TYR A 161 -1.02 17.67 21.06
N GLN A 162 -1.13 18.86 21.66
CA GLN A 162 -1.35 20.10 20.92
C GLN A 162 -0.17 20.43 20.00
N GLU A 163 1.06 20.32 20.48
CA GLU A 163 2.25 20.56 19.66
C GLU A 163 2.37 19.55 18.50
N VAL A 164 2.01 18.29 18.74
CA VAL A 164 1.97 17.26 17.70
C VAL A 164 0.89 17.58 16.67
N ALA A 165 -0.29 18.03 17.10
CA ALA A 165 -1.36 18.46 16.20
C ALA A 165 -0.96 19.69 15.37
N ASP A 166 -0.37 20.70 16.01
CA ASP A 166 0.12 21.92 15.34
C ASP A 166 1.22 21.59 14.31
N PHE A 167 2.09 20.64 14.62
CA PHE A 167 3.08 20.13 13.68
C PHE A 167 2.44 19.50 12.44
N PHE A 168 1.41 18.67 12.62
CA PHE A 168 0.67 18.09 11.48
C PHE A 168 0.10 19.18 10.59
N VAL A 169 -0.56 20.18 11.17
CA VAL A 169 -1.15 21.31 10.43
C VAL A 169 -0.07 22.09 9.66
N ARG A 170 1.07 22.35 10.29
CA ARG A 170 2.20 23.04 9.66
C ARG A 170 2.76 22.24 8.48
N PHE A 171 3.00 20.95 8.68
CA PHE A 171 3.52 20.10 7.61
C PHE A 171 2.51 19.93 6.47
N HIS A 172 1.23 19.73 6.79
CA HIS A 172 0.16 19.73 5.79
C HIS A 172 0.18 20.96 4.90
N LYS A 173 0.25 22.17 5.47
CA LYS A 173 0.30 23.44 4.71
C LYS A 173 1.51 23.50 3.79
N ILE A 174 2.66 23.03 4.24
CA ILE A 174 3.88 22.94 3.43
C ILE A 174 3.70 21.95 2.28
N ILE A 175 3.16 20.75 2.55
CA ILE A 175 2.88 19.76 1.52
C ILE A 175 1.95 20.31 0.46
N LYS A 176 0.82 20.91 0.84
CA LYS A 176 -0.14 21.48 -0.13
C LYS A 176 0.46 22.59 -1.00
N LYS A 177 1.43 23.32 -0.49
CA LYS A 177 2.12 24.37 -1.23
C LYS A 177 3.21 23.83 -2.17
N HIS A 178 3.98 22.84 -1.76
CA HIS A 178 5.20 22.40 -2.48
C HIS A 178 5.03 21.08 -3.22
N ALA A 179 4.10 20.23 -2.81
CA ALA A 179 3.80 18.94 -3.41
C ALA A 179 2.28 18.66 -3.36
N PRO A 180 1.45 19.41 -4.09
CA PRO A 180 -0.01 19.32 -4.00
C PRO A 180 -0.57 17.97 -4.45
N ASN A 181 0.19 17.17 -5.17
CA ASN A 181 -0.12 15.78 -5.52
C ASN A 181 -0.06 14.81 -4.34
N ILE A 182 0.49 15.22 -3.19
CA ILE A 182 0.56 14.39 -1.99
C ILE A 182 -0.66 14.65 -1.12
N ARG A 183 -1.31 13.56 -0.67
CA ARG A 183 -2.37 13.62 0.33
C ARG A 183 -1.83 13.31 1.71
N THR A 184 -2.12 14.18 2.67
CA THR A 184 -1.75 13.95 4.06
C THR A 184 -2.78 13.09 4.77
N VAL A 185 -2.31 12.14 5.57
CA VAL A 185 -3.15 11.22 6.34
C VAL A 185 -2.93 11.48 7.83
N LEU A 186 -4.00 11.88 8.51
CA LEU A 186 -4.01 12.02 9.97
C LEU A 186 -4.49 10.72 10.62
N CYS A 187 -3.63 10.08 11.40
CA CYS A 187 -3.93 8.85 12.11
C CYS A 187 -4.09 9.13 13.62
N VAL A 188 -5.32 9.33 14.05
CA VAL A 188 -5.70 9.54 15.45
C VAL A 188 -6.88 8.68 15.88
N GLY A 189 -7.35 7.78 15.01
CA GLY A 189 -8.34 6.76 15.33
C GLY A 189 -7.69 5.52 15.93
N ASP A 190 -8.38 4.89 16.87
CA ASP A 190 -7.99 3.65 17.55
C ASP A 190 -9.05 2.54 17.45
N GLY A 191 -10.12 2.77 16.68
CA GLY A 191 -11.21 1.80 16.50
C GLY A 191 -12.07 1.57 17.74
N VAL A 192 -12.09 2.53 18.67
CA VAL A 192 -12.76 2.39 19.96
C VAL A 192 -13.86 3.43 20.12
N VAL A 193 -15.00 3.00 20.68
CA VAL A 193 -16.04 3.92 21.18
C VAL A 193 -15.64 4.39 22.57
N HIS A 194 -15.32 5.68 22.71
CA HIS A 194 -14.95 6.26 23.98
C HIS A 194 -16.17 6.73 24.80
N GLU A 195 -16.19 6.42 26.09
CA GLU A 195 -17.29 6.79 27.02
C GLU A 195 -17.47 8.32 27.14
N THR A 196 -16.44 9.08 26.85
CA THR A 196 -16.49 10.56 26.82
C THR A 196 -17.35 11.12 25.68
N GLY A 197 -17.72 10.29 24.71
CA GLY A 197 -18.40 10.72 23.47
C GLY A 197 -17.51 11.53 22.52
N LYS A 198 -16.18 11.56 22.75
CA LYS A 198 -15.17 12.21 21.92
C LYS A 198 -14.04 11.27 21.63
N LEU A 199 -13.30 11.54 20.54
CA LEU A 199 -12.01 10.90 20.28
C LEU A 199 -11.01 11.24 21.39
N LYS A 200 -10.01 10.39 21.54
CA LYS A 200 -8.91 10.66 22.44
C LYS A 200 -8.16 11.91 21.97
N TYR A 201 -8.04 12.90 22.85
CA TYR A 201 -7.44 14.21 22.55
C TYR A 201 -8.08 14.97 21.37
N GLU A 202 -9.38 14.78 21.18
CA GLU A 202 -10.11 15.40 20.06
C GLU A 202 -9.98 16.92 19.99
N ASN A 203 -9.99 17.59 21.14
CA ASN A 203 -9.89 19.04 21.19
C ASN A 203 -8.55 19.54 20.67
N GLU A 204 -7.46 18.86 21.02
CA GLU A 204 -6.09 19.18 20.60
C GLU A 204 -5.92 18.94 19.10
N PHE A 205 -6.52 17.87 18.55
CA PHE A 205 -6.44 17.52 17.15
C PHE A 205 -7.52 18.14 16.25
N ALA A 206 -8.41 18.98 16.78
CA ALA A 206 -9.56 19.51 16.03
C ALA A 206 -9.17 20.21 14.72
N GLU A 207 -8.14 21.07 14.72
CA GLU A 207 -7.66 21.75 13.52
C GLU A 207 -7.01 20.75 12.55
N ALA A 208 -6.22 19.82 13.05
CA ALA A 208 -5.59 18.78 12.23
C ALA A 208 -6.65 17.90 11.53
N ILE A 209 -7.72 17.53 12.22
CA ILE A 209 -8.85 16.78 11.65
C ILE A 209 -9.51 17.59 10.52
N ALA A 210 -9.70 18.88 10.72
CA ALA A 210 -10.36 19.75 9.74
C ALA A 210 -9.53 19.96 8.46
N VAL A 211 -8.20 20.02 8.55
CA VAL A 211 -7.33 20.30 7.40
C VAL A 211 -6.78 19.07 6.69
N ALA A 212 -6.71 17.91 7.36
CA ALA A 212 -6.15 16.69 6.78
C ALA A 212 -6.88 16.32 5.48
N ASP A 213 -6.13 15.79 4.50
CA ASP A 213 -6.73 15.29 3.26
C ASP A 213 -7.47 13.97 3.49
N MET A 214 -7.01 13.16 4.44
CA MET A 214 -7.58 11.86 4.79
C MET A 214 -7.48 11.62 6.29
N TRP A 215 -8.47 10.90 6.82
CA TRP A 215 -8.46 10.41 8.20
C TRP A 215 -8.16 8.92 8.24
N SER A 216 -7.53 8.46 9.31
CA SER A 216 -7.28 7.04 9.47
C SER A 216 -7.37 6.56 10.92
N SER A 217 -7.59 5.26 11.02
CA SER A 217 -7.64 4.50 12.25
C SER A 217 -6.75 3.27 12.13
N ASP A 218 -6.04 2.93 13.20
CA ASP A 218 -5.28 1.69 13.31
C ASP A 218 -5.98 0.75 14.29
N THR A 219 -6.19 -0.49 13.89
CA THR A 219 -6.96 -1.43 14.69
C THR A 219 -6.47 -2.86 14.46
N TYR A 220 -6.26 -3.56 15.57
CA TYR A 220 -5.88 -4.97 15.59
C TYR A 220 -6.89 -5.78 16.35
N LEU A 221 -7.44 -6.82 15.72
CA LEU A 221 -8.36 -7.74 16.37
C LEU A 221 -7.62 -8.63 17.38
N ALA A 222 -8.26 -8.88 18.52
CA ALA A 222 -7.72 -9.72 19.58
C ALA A 222 -6.36 -9.29 20.14
N LEU A 223 -5.91 -8.06 19.85
CA LEU A 223 -4.67 -7.53 20.41
C LEU A 223 -4.79 -7.38 21.93
N HIS A 224 -3.75 -7.80 22.62
CA HIS A 224 -3.61 -7.62 24.05
C HIS A 224 -2.45 -6.65 24.35
N TRP A 225 -2.72 -5.68 25.18
CA TRP A 225 -1.67 -4.79 25.67
C TRP A 225 -0.76 -5.54 26.63
N GLY A 226 0.53 -5.39 26.43
CA GLY A 226 1.53 -6.09 27.24
C GLY A 226 1.93 -7.47 26.73
N TRP A 227 1.41 -7.88 25.57
CA TRP A 227 1.87 -9.09 24.91
C TRP A 227 3.43 -9.06 24.74
N PRO A 228 4.14 -10.18 24.89
CA PRO A 228 3.64 -11.54 25.14
C PRO A 228 3.51 -11.91 26.63
N PHE A 229 3.74 -10.99 27.54
CA PHE A 229 3.92 -11.33 28.95
C PHE A 229 2.62 -11.54 29.72
N ASP A 230 1.51 -11.00 29.27
CA ASP A 230 0.27 -10.97 30.03
C ASP A 230 -0.91 -11.71 29.42
N ILE A 231 -0.84 -12.06 28.17
CA ILE A 231 -1.96 -12.67 27.43
C ILE A 231 -2.44 -13.98 28.05
N ALA A 232 -1.51 -14.92 28.22
CA ALA A 232 -1.84 -16.27 28.68
C ALA A 232 -2.30 -16.27 30.14
N GLU A 233 -1.80 -15.34 30.94
CA GLU A 233 -2.10 -15.24 32.35
C GLU A 233 -3.44 -14.58 32.64
N LYS A 234 -3.76 -13.57 31.86
CA LYS A 234 -4.92 -12.71 32.15
C LYS A 234 -6.20 -13.16 31.46
N GLY A 235 -6.10 -14.06 30.49
CA GLY A 235 -7.25 -14.70 29.87
C GLY A 235 -8.37 -13.75 29.44
N GLY A 236 -8.04 -12.49 29.17
CA GLY A 236 -9.01 -11.47 28.78
C GLY A 236 -9.84 -10.87 29.90
N THR A 237 -9.59 -11.21 31.16
CA THR A 237 -10.39 -10.69 32.30
C THR A 237 -10.11 -9.22 32.59
N THR A 238 -8.89 -8.76 32.32
CA THR A 238 -8.46 -7.38 32.54
C THR A 238 -8.26 -6.60 31.24
N HIS A 239 -8.24 -7.28 30.10
CA HIS A 239 -8.07 -6.69 28.77
C HIS A 239 -9.30 -6.99 27.94
N LYS A 240 -9.93 -5.95 27.42
CA LYS A 240 -11.04 -6.12 26.47
C LYS A 240 -10.47 -6.64 25.15
N ARG A 241 -10.93 -7.80 24.74
CA ARG A 241 -10.63 -8.35 23.44
C ARG A 241 -11.28 -7.49 22.35
N VAL A 242 -10.50 -7.02 21.38
CA VAL A 242 -11.02 -6.32 20.21
C VAL A 242 -11.66 -7.33 19.26
N THR A 243 -12.91 -7.09 18.87
CA THR A 243 -13.70 -7.94 17.97
C THR A 243 -14.08 -7.16 16.71
N ASN A 244 -14.58 -7.86 15.69
CA ASN A 244 -15.16 -7.20 14.52
C ASN A 244 -16.32 -6.27 14.90
N ASP A 245 -17.20 -6.68 15.78
CA ASP A 245 -18.33 -5.86 16.23
C ASP A 245 -17.85 -4.59 16.94
N SER A 246 -16.90 -4.71 17.85
CA SER A 246 -16.34 -3.54 18.54
C SER A 246 -15.58 -2.61 17.60
N SER A 247 -14.88 -3.15 16.61
CA SER A 247 -14.15 -2.36 15.63
C SER A 247 -15.07 -1.59 14.70
N PHE A 248 -16.13 -2.22 14.18
CA PHE A 248 -17.11 -1.52 13.34
C PHE A 248 -17.86 -0.43 14.12
N ALA A 249 -18.22 -0.69 15.38
CA ALA A 249 -18.78 0.35 16.25
C ALA A 249 -17.80 1.51 16.44
N GLY A 250 -16.51 1.21 16.66
CA GLY A 250 -15.45 2.20 16.76
C GLY A 250 -15.28 3.05 15.50
N PHE A 251 -15.21 2.44 14.33
CA PHE A 251 -15.09 3.16 13.06
C PHE A 251 -16.28 4.07 12.77
N ASN A 252 -17.50 3.63 13.02
CA ASN A 252 -18.70 4.46 12.87
C ASN A 252 -18.67 5.65 13.84
N PHE A 253 -18.29 5.44 15.10
CA PHE A 253 -18.09 6.49 16.08
C PHE A 253 -17.02 7.51 15.62
N GLU A 254 -15.86 7.04 15.17
CA GLU A 254 -14.78 7.89 14.71
C GLU A 254 -15.18 8.72 13.50
N PHE A 255 -15.83 8.11 12.51
CA PHE A 255 -16.28 8.82 11.31
C PHE A 255 -17.27 9.95 11.66
N GLU A 256 -18.19 9.71 12.58
CA GLU A 256 -19.10 10.75 13.08
C GLU A 256 -18.32 11.87 13.79
N ARG A 257 -17.34 11.52 14.62
CA ARG A 257 -16.55 12.53 15.34
C ARG A 257 -15.64 13.32 14.39
N PHE A 258 -14.97 12.69 13.47
CA PHE A 258 -14.17 13.38 12.46
C PHE A 258 -15.03 14.33 11.62
N SER A 259 -16.19 13.87 11.18
CA SER A 259 -17.11 14.65 10.36
C SER A 259 -17.71 15.87 11.09
N ALA A 260 -17.64 15.91 12.40
CA ALA A 260 -18.08 17.06 13.19
C ALA A 260 -17.11 18.27 13.12
N HIS A 261 -15.88 18.09 12.59
CA HIS A 261 -14.85 19.12 12.56
C HIS A 261 -14.66 19.82 11.22
N GLY A 262 -15.47 19.51 10.22
CA GLY A 262 -15.38 20.15 8.90
C GLY A 262 -15.97 19.31 7.79
N ASP A 263 -15.46 19.51 6.58
CA ASP A 263 -15.89 18.73 5.42
C ASP A 263 -15.50 17.26 5.57
N VAL A 264 -16.37 16.38 5.10
CA VAL A 264 -16.10 14.94 5.11
C VAL A 264 -14.88 14.62 4.24
N ARG A 265 -13.94 13.89 4.82
CA ARG A 265 -12.73 13.42 4.15
C ARG A 265 -12.77 11.91 3.91
N PRO A 266 -12.00 11.39 2.96
CA PRO A 266 -11.79 9.95 2.86
C PRO A 266 -11.28 9.38 4.20
N PHE A 267 -11.85 8.25 4.60
CA PHE A 267 -11.48 7.55 5.82
C PHE A 267 -10.93 6.17 5.45
N VAL A 268 -9.73 5.87 5.94
CA VAL A 268 -9.05 4.59 5.69
C VAL A 268 -8.66 3.92 7.02
N ILE A 269 -8.59 2.60 7.00
CA ILE A 269 -7.94 1.87 8.07
C ILE A 269 -6.47 1.71 7.65
N SER A 270 -5.58 2.39 8.35
CA SER A 270 -4.17 2.50 7.93
C SER A 270 -3.27 1.40 8.49
N GLU A 271 -3.73 0.66 9.47
CA GLU A 271 -3.17 -0.62 9.92
C GLU A 271 -4.29 -1.52 10.40
N PHE A 272 -4.32 -2.74 9.89
CA PHE A 272 -5.32 -3.72 10.31
C PHE A 272 -4.77 -5.14 10.19
N ASN A 273 -5.00 -5.92 11.24
CA ASN A 273 -4.81 -7.37 11.26
C ASN A 273 -5.55 -7.98 12.47
N ALA A 274 -5.53 -9.30 12.55
CA ALA A 274 -5.81 -10.02 13.79
C ALA A 274 -4.50 -10.55 14.35
N ASP A 275 -4.35 -10.56 15.67
CA ASP A 275 -3.13 -11.04 16.30
C ASP A 275 -3.12 -12.57 16.36
N GLY A 276 -2.39 -13.18 15.44
CA GLY A 276 -2.29 -14.63 15.32
C GLY A 276 -1.47 -15.28 16.43
N ASP A 277 -0.63 -14.51 17.14
CA ASP A 277 0.09 -15.00 18.31
C ASP A 277 -0.83 -15.13 19.53
N VAL A 278 -1.95 -14.41 19.51
CA VAL A 278 -2.99 -14.48 20.54
C VAL A 278 -4.01 -15.57 20.26
N THR A 279 -4.53 -15.61 19.05
CA THR A 279 -5.65 -16.45 18.66
C THR A 279 -5.23 -17.77 18.03
N GLY A 280 -4.01 -17.82 17.51
CA GLY A 280 -3.57 -18.87 16.61
C GLY A 280 -3.96 -18.59 15.15
N PRO A 281 -3.28 -19.24 14.21
CA PRO A 281 -3.33 -18.86 12.80
C PRO A 281 -4.69 -19.16 12.12
N PHE A 282 -5.43 -20.13 12.59
CA PHE A 282 -6.72 -20.49 11.99
C PHE A 282 -7.83 -19.55 12.43
N GLU A 283 -7.91 -19.21 13.73
CA GLU A 283 -8.86 -18.21 14.22
C GLU A 283 -8.55 -16.83 13.65
N GLN A 284 -7.28 -16.49 13.50
CA GLN A 284 -6.84 -15.27 12.80
C GLN A 284 -7.45 -15.19 11.40
N ALA A 285 -7.36 -16.28 10.62
CA ALA A 285 -7.89 -16.34 9.27
C ALA A 285 -9.43 -16.17 9.25
N GLU A 286 -10.14 -16.82 10.15
CA GLU A 286 -11.59 -16.70 10.28
C GLU A 286 -12.02 -15.28 10.63
N GLN A 287 -11.34 -14.62 11.55
CA GLN A 287 -11.62 -13.24 11.94
C GLN A 287 -11.40 -12.27 10.81
N LEU A 288 -10.31 -12.44 10.04
CA LEU A 288 -10.02 -11.62 8.87
C LEU A 288 -11.08 -11.81 7.78
N GLU A 289 -11.42 -13.05 7.45
CA GLU A 289 -12.48 -13.33 6.45
C GLU A 289 -13.81 -12.69 6.84
N ASP A 290 -14.22 -12.79 8.11
CA ASP A 290 -15.44 -12.16 8.61
C ASP A 290 -15.38 -10.63 8.52
N PHE A 291 -14.25 -10.03 8.87
CA PHE A 291 -14.06 -8.58 8.80
C PHE A 291 -14.23 -8.07 7.37
N TYR A 292 -13.46 -8.59 6.43
CA TYR A 292 -13.49 -8.13 5.04
C TYR A 292 -14.84 -8.40 4.35
N ARG A 293 -15.50 -9.50 4.68
CA ARG A 293 -16.84 -9.79 4.18
C ARG A 293 -17.86 -8.77 4.64
N ARG A 294 -17.78 -8.30 5.88
CA ARG A 294 -18.71 -7.36 6.49
C ARG A 294 -18.43 -5.90 6.18
N LEU A 295 -17.17 -5.55 5.97
CA LEU A 295 -16.70 -4.17 5.85
C LEU A 295 -17.52 -3.32 4.87
N PRO A 296 -17.80 -3.75 3.62
CA PRO A 296 -18.50 -2.91 2.65
C PRO A 296 -19.91 -2.46 3.11
N THR A 297 -20.53 -3.18 4.01
CA THR A 297 -21.86 -2.87 4.53
C THR A 297 -21.84 -2.32 5.95
N ALA A 298 -20.92 -2.77 6.79
CA ALA A 298 -20.83 -2.34 8.19
C ALA A 298 -20.22 -0.94 8.34
N ALA A 299 -19.31 -0.55 7.43
CA ALA A 299 -18.67 0.74 7.43
C ALA A 299 -18.43 1.24 5.99
N PRO A 300 -19.50 1.59 5.25
CA PRO A 300 -19.43 1.91 3.81
C PRO A 300 -18.65 3.20 3.49
N PHE A 301 -18.35 4.01 4.48
CA PHE A 301 -17.50 5.20 4.35
C PHE A 301 -16.00 4.89 4.33
N ILE A 302 -15.59 3.67 4.62
CA ILE A 302 -14.18 3.27 4.58
C ILE A 302 -13.75 3.08 3.13
N ASN A 303 -12.75 3.85 2.70
CA ASN A 303 -12.26 3.87 1.33
C ASN A 303 -11.12 2.90 1.09
N GLY A 304 -10.43 2.46 2.13
CA GLY A 304 -9.32 1.53 2.01
C GLY A 304 -8.89 0.92 3.32
N VAL A 305 -8.21 -0.22 3.24
CA VAL A 305 -7.65 -0.94 4.38
C VAL A 305 -6.23 -1.36 4.07
N THR A 306 -5.29 -0.98 4.92
CA THR A 306 -3.92 -1.48 4.89
C THR A 306 -3.80 -2.73 5.75
N PHE A 307 -3.54 -3.86 5.11
CA PHE A 307 -3.21 -5.08 5.83
C PHE A 307 -1.79 -4.96 6.42
N TYR A 308 -1.64 -5.15 7.71
CA TYR A 308 -0.38 -5.09 8.42
C TYR A 308 0.04 -6.49 8.85
N GLN A 309 1.00 -7.13 8.14
CA GLN A 309 1.77 -6.72 6.96
C GLN A 309 2.14 -7.94 6.11
N PHE A 310 2.87 -7.76 5.01
CA PHE A 310 3.25 -8.87 4.14
C PHE A 310 4.19 -9.85 4.87
N ARG A 311 5.32 -9.35 5.41
CA ARG A 311 6.28 -10.16 6.15
C ARG A 311 6.55 -9.57 7.53
N ASP A 312 6.44 -10.42 8.55
CA ASP A 312 6.61 -10.04 9.93
C ASP A 312 7.39 -11.10 10.70
N ARG A 313 7.85 -10.75 11.88
CA ARG A 313 8.56 -11.68 12.78
C ARG A 313 7.65 -12.66 13.47
N GLY A 314 6.44 -12.19 13.78
CA GLY A 314 5.40 -12.95 14.44
C GLY A 314 4.29 -13.30 13.47
N ARG A 315 3.10 -13.56 14.02
CA ARG A 315 1.94 -13.98 13.23
C ARG A 315 1.05 -12.82 12.76
N LEU A 316 1.62 -11.62 12.58
CA LEU A 316 0.96 -10.53 11.89
C LEU A 316 1.22 -10.56 10.38
N GLY A 317 2.29 -11.22 9.93
CA GLY A 317 2.62 -11.31 8.51
C GLY A 317 1.78 -12.34 7.75
N LEU A 318 1.58 -12.12 6.45
CA LEU A 318 1.18 -13.17 5.52
C LEU A 318 2.28 -14.24 5.42
N GLU A 319 3.52 -13.82 5.63
CA GLU A 319 4.69 -14.66 5.84
C GLU A 319 5.37 -14.35 7.17
N ILE A 320 5.94 -15.37 7.80
CA ILE A 320 6.91 -15.19 8.90
C ILE A 320 8.29 -15.05 8.28
N GLU A 321 9.09 -14.10 8.78
CA GLU A 321 10.47 -13.91 8.37
C GLU A 321 11.28 -15.20 8.59
N ASP A 322 12.13 -15.55 7.60
CA ASP A 322 13.16 -16.57 7.76
C ASP A 322 14.48 -15.90 8.17
N PRO A 323 14.93 -16.02 9.42
CA PRO A 323 16.16 -15.36 9.86
C PRO A 323 17.42 -15.82 9.11
N SER A 324 17.36 -16.98 8.46
CA SER A 324 18.48 -17.55 7.69
C SER A 324 18.47 -17.14 6.22
N ASN A 325 17.35 -16.60 5.72
CA ASN A 325 17.17 -16.21 4.33
C ASN A 325 16.28 -14.98 4.20
N PRO A 326 16.86 -13.77 4.11
CA PRO A 326 16.08 -12.53 4.00
C PRO A 326 15.26 -12.42 2.71
N ASP A 327 15.60 -13.21 1.68
CA ASP A 327 14.92 -13.18 0.39
C ASP A 327 13.58 -13.97 0.39
N ALA A 328 13.31 -14.75 1.42
CA ALA A 328 12.09 -15.55 1.53
C ALA A 328 11.50 -15.54 2.94
N GLY A 329 10.23 -15.91 3.03
CA GLY A 329 9.52 -16.12 4.30
C GLY A 329 8.73 -17.41 4.28
N TYR A 330 8.25 -17.81 5.45
CA TYR A 330 7.36 -18.97 5.59
C TYR A 330 5.91 -18.50 5.50
N ALA A 331 5.19 -19.01 4.50
CA ALA A 331 3.77 -18.72 4.33
C ALA A 331 2.94 -19.11 5.56
N GLN A 332 2.05 -18.23 6.00
CA GLN A 332 1.11 -18.50 7.07
C GLN A 332 -0.26 -18.88 6.51
N PRO A 333 -1.14 -19.56 7.30
CA PRO A 333 -2.48 -19.91 6.86
C PRO A 333 -3.31 -18.76 6.35
N ILE A 334 -3.12 -17.55 6.90
CA ILE A 334 -3.83 -16.33 6.46
C ILE A 334 -3.47 -15.89 5.04
N LEU A 335 -2.37 -16.36 4.47
CA LEU A 335 -1.98 -16.00 3.10
C LEU A 335 -3.06 -16.41 2.09
N GLU A 336 -3.54 -17.64 2.15
CA GLU A 336 -4.56 -18.11 1.22
C GLU A 336 -5.91 -17.43 1.47
N THR A 337 -6.25 -17.15 2.73
CA THR A 337 -7.45 -16.36 3.09
C THR A 337 -7.37 -14.97 2.48
N TYR A 338 -6.23 -14.29 2.61
CA TYR A 338 -6.05 -12.95 2.08
C TYR A 338 -6.09 -12.92 0.54
N LYS A 339 -5.47 -13.90 -0.12
CA LYS A 339 -5.55 -14.05 -1.60
C LYS A 339 -7.00 -14.20 -2.07
N LYS A 340 -7.81 -14.97 -1.34
CA LYS A 340 -9.24 -15.09 -1.62
C LYS A 340 -9.96 -13.75 -1.49
N ILE A 341 -9.73 -13.01 -0.40
CA ILE A 341 -10.31 -11.69 -0.15
C ILE A 341 -9.98 -10.72 -1.29
N MET A 342 -8.73 -10.68 -1.74
CA MET A 342 -8.30 -9.81 -2.84
C MET A 342 -9.09 -10.04 -4.13
N GLY A 343 -9.65 -11.22 -4.32
CA GLY A 343 -10.44 -11.60 -5.50
C GLY A 343 -11.93 -11.25 -5.39
N GLU A 344 -12.42 -10.81 -4.25
CA GLU A 344 -13.84 -10.52 -4.06
C GLU A 344 -14.25 -9.18 -4.70
N PRO A 345 -15.47 -9.08 -5.24
CA PRO A 345 -15.90 -7.92 -6.03
C PRO A 345 -15.69 -6.55 -5.38
N PRO A 346 -15.93 -6.33 -4.06
CA PRO A 346 -15.72 -5.02 -3.44
C PRO A 346 -14.26 -4.54 -3.49
N TYR A 347 -13.32 -5.45 -3.64
CA TYR A 347 -11.88 -5.20 -3.54
C TYR A 347 -11.14 -5.23 -4.89
N VAL A 348 -11.87 -5.48 -5.98
CA VAL A 348 -11.30 -5.49 -7.34
C VAL A 348 -11.46 -4.11 -7.96
N PRO A 349 -10.43 -3.57 -8.63
CA PRO A 349 -10.54 -2.31 -9.37
C PRO A 349 -11.67 -2.34 -10.40
N ALA A 350 -12.28 -1.18 -10.64
CA ALA A 350 -13.31 -1.03 -11.66
C ALA A 350 -12.66 -0.85 -13.04
N PHE A 351 -13.11 -1.63 -14.03
CA PHE A 351 -12.67 -1.49 -15.41
C PHE A 351 -13.83 -1.03 -16.30
N THR A 352 -13.60 0.06 -17.04
CA THR A 352 -14.61 0.62 -17.96
C THR A 352 -14.06 0.59 -19.38
N ALA A 353 -14.74 -0.12 -20.28
CA ALA A 353 -14.35 -0.17 -21.69
C ALA A 353 -14.63 1.16 -22.39
N GLY A 354 -13.67 1.62 -23.17
CA GLY A 354 -13.74 2.80 -24.01
C GLY A 354 -13.97 2.47 -25.49
N ALA A 355 -13.56 3.38 -26.36
CA ALA A 355 -13.61 3.24 -27.81
C ALA A 355 -12.62 2.18 -28.32
N ASP A 356 -12.78 1.79 -29.57
CA ASP A 356 -11.80 0.95 -30.27
C ASP A 356 -10.44 1.68 -30.32
N ALA A 357 -9.38 0.96 -30.02
CA ALA A 357 -8.04 1.52 -30.01
C ALA A 357 -7.50 1.71 -31.43
N THR A 358 -6.79 2.81 -31.60
CA THR A 358 -6.03 3.08 -32.85
C THR A 358 -4.54 3.10 -32.49
N PHE A 359 -3.71 2.54 -33.33
CA PHE A 359 -2.26 2.52 -33.12
C PHE A 359 -1.59 3.58 -34.00
N PRO A 360 -0.57 4.27 -33.45
CA PRO A 360 -0.03 4.13 -32.11
C PRO A 360 -1.04 4.50 -31.02
N ALA A 361 -1.11 3.69 -29.97
CA ALA A 361 -2.06 3.84 -28.87
C ALA A 361 -1.41 4.54 -27.68
N LYS A 362 -2.02 5.65 -27.23
CA LYS A 362 -1.53 6.41 -26.07
C LYS A 362 -2.16 5.90 -24.78
N LEU A 363 -1.34 5.63 -23.81
CA LEU A 363 -1.73 5.19 -22.48
C LEU A 363 -1.39 6.29 -21.46
N ARG A 364 -2.15 6.34 -20.36
CA ARG A 364 -1.94 7.29 -19.28
C ARG A 364 -1.90 6.57 -17.93
N TRP A 365 -0.94 6.92 -17.12
CA TRP A 365 -0.84 6.45 -15.75
C TRP A 365 -0.89 7.62 -14.76
N GLY A 366 -2.03 7.79 -14.08
CA GLY A 366 -2.17 8.72 -12.94
C GLY A 366 -1.86 8.05 -11.61
N GLY A 367 -2.14 6.75 -11.51
CA GLY A 367 -1.96 5.93 -10.33
C GLY A 367 -2.72 4.61 -10.45
N SER A 368 -2.69 3.81 -9.39
CA SER A 368 -3.35 2.50 -9.35
C SER A 368 -4.89 2.56 -9.44
N GLU A 369 -5.47 3.72 -9.22
CA GLU A 369 -6.93 3.95 -9.28
C GLU A 369 -7.34 4.89 -10.43
N ASP A 370 -6.41 5.23 -11.31
CA ASP A 370 -6.66 6.15 -12.43
C ASP A 370 -5.64 5.92 -13.54
N ALA A 371 -5.88 4.93 -14.36
CA ALA A 371 -5.02 4.57 -15.48
C ALA A 371 -5.85 4.25 -16.72
N ASP A 372 -5.35 4.69 -17.89
CA ASP A 372 -5.91 4.35 -19.19
C ASP A 372 -4.97 3.37 -19.90
N GLY A 373 -5.53 2.26 -20.35
CA GLY A 373 -4.79 1.15 -20.94
C GLY A 373 -5.53 0.54 -22.14
N LEU A 374 -5.16 -0.68 -22.47
CA LEU A 374 -5.74 -1.45 -23.55
C LEU A 374 -6.40 -2.73 -23.02
N ALA A 375 -7.49 -3.14 -23.66
CA ALA A 375 -8.10 -4.45 -23.49
C ALA A 375 -8.02 -5.19 -24.84
N VAL A 376 -7.33 -6.33 -24.83
CA VAL A 376 -7.13 -7.20 -25.99
C VAL A 376 -8.03 -8.42 -25.80
N PRO A 377 -9.09 -8.59 -26.62
CA PRO A 377 -9.99 -9.72 -26.47
C PRO A 377 -9.33 -11.02 -26.93
N LEU A 378 -9.39 -12.04 -26.09
CA LEU A 378 -8.90 -13.38 -26.35
C LEU A 378 -10.05 -14.38 -26.38
N THR A 379 -9.91 -15.39 -27.25
CA THR A 379 -10.85 -16.52 -27.32
C THR A 379 -10.08 -17.82 -27.17
N PHE A 380 -10.53 -18.65 -26.22
CA PHE A 380 -9.96 -19.96 -25.95
C PHE A 380 -10.95 -21.06 -26.40
N GLU A 381 -10.58 -21.82 -27.43
CA GLU A 381 -11.39 -22.96 -27.89
C GLU A 381 -11.42 -24.11 -26.89
N LYS A 382 -10.30 -24.30 -26.18
CA LYS A 382 -10.07 -25.24 -25.09
C LYS A 382 -9.00 -24.68 -24.15
N GLN A 383 -8.68 -25.38 -23.07
CA GLN A 383 -7.64 -24.93 -22.15
C GLN A 383 -6.29 -24.84 -22.89
N PRO A 384 -5.58 -23.70 -22.76
CA PRO A 384 -4.30 -23.52 -23.42
C PRO A 384 -3.21 -24.36 -22.75
N VAL A 385 -2.24 -24.79 -23.52
CA VAL A 385 -0.98 -25.39 -23.02
C VAL A 385 0.19 -24.43 -23.18
N PHE A 386 -0.03 -23.30 -23.87
CA PHE A 386 0.93 -22.23 -24.05
C PHE A 386 0.17 -20.92 -24.29
N CYS A 387 0.57 -19.88 -23.60
CA CYS A 387 0.06 -18.53 -23.80
C CYS A 387 1.16 -17.52 -23.46
N GLU A 388 1.54 -16.70 -24.43
CA GLU A 388 2.64 -15.74 -24.31
C GLU A 388 2.30 -14.45 -25.04
N ILE A 389 2.68 -13.33 -24.49
CA ILE A 389 2.64 -12.02 -25.14
C ILE A 389 4.06 -11.56 -25.50
N THR A 390 4.21 -10.99 -26.69
CA THR A 390 5.46 -10.41 -27.21
C THR A 390 5.23 -8.98 -27.65
N PHE A 391 6.20 -8.11 -27.40
CA PHE A 391 6.19 -6.67 -27.71
C PHE A 391 7.31 -6.31 -28.69
N THR A 392 7.67 -7.19 -29.61
CA THR A 392 8.69 -6.94 -30.64
C THR A 392 8.05 -6.41 -31.91
N ASP A 393 8.67 -5.42 -32.55
CA ASP A 393 8.38 -5.05 -33.90
C ASP A 393 9.05 -6.04 -34.90
N GLU A 394 8.38 -6.34 -36.03
CA GLU A 394 8.94 -7.17 -37.10
C GLU A 394 10.07 -6.46 -37.89
N ASP A 395 10.22 -5.14 -37.73
CA ASP A 395 11.26 -4.34 -38.35
C ASP A 395 12.43 -4.13 -37.41
N GLU A 396 13.58 -4.74 -37.73
CA GLU A 396 14.78 -4.87 -36.88
C GLU A 396 15.50 -3.56 -36.48
N ASP A 397 14.98 -2.38 -36.86
CA ASP A 397 15.79 -1.16 -36.79
C ASP A 397 15.51 -0.19 -35.61
N GLU A 398 14.40 -0.24 -34.88
CA GLU A 398 14.19 0.58 -33.66
C GLU A 398 13.06 0.06 -32.75
N ASP A 399 13.41 -0.74 -31.75
CA ASP A 399 12.49 -1.36 -30.78
C ASP A 399 12.12 -0.41 -29.62
N GLU A 400 11.35 0.64 -29.84
CA GLU A 400 10.88 1.51 -28.76
C GLU A 400 9.79 0.84 -27.88
N ASP A 401 8.95 -0.05 -28.43
CA ASP A 401 7.93 -0.78 -27.65
C ASP A 401 8.54 -1.83 -26.71
N GLU A 402 9.76 -2.30 -26.97
CA GLU A 402 10.47 -3.22 -26.10
C GLU A 402 10.81 -2.60 -24.74
N ASN A 403 10.98 -1.27 -24.66
CA ASN A 403 11.41 -0.56 -23.46
C ASN A 403 10.27 -0.14 -22.53
N LEU A 404 9.03 -0.57 -22.76
CA LEU A 404 7.91 -0.22 -21.92
C LEU A 404 7.87 -1.04 -20.64
N ASN A 405 7.61 -0.33 -19.56
CA ASN A 405 7.25 -0.93 -18.28
C ASN A 405 5.74 -1.17 -18.28
N LEU A 406 5.31 -2.41 -18.05
CA LEU A 406 3.90 -2.77 -18.17
C LEU A 406 3.40 -3.59 -16.98
N MET A 407 2.14 -3.33 -16.62
CA MET A 407 1.32 -4.21 -15.79
C MET A 407 0.25 -4.86 -16.66
N LEU A 408 0.18 -6.17 -16.65
CA LEU A 408 -0.74 -6.97 -17.44
C LEU A 408 -1.70 -7.71 -16.52
N GLU A 409 -2.98 -7.78 -16.89
CA GLU A 409 -3.96 -8.59 -16.15
C GLU A 409 -4.67 -9.55 -17.11
N LEU A 410 -4.67 -10.83 -16.75
CA LEU A 410 -5.37 -11.87 -17.47
C LEU A 410 -6.03 -12.85 -16.49
N ASN A 411 -7.33 -13.06 -16.65
CA ASN A 411 -8.10 -14.01 -15.85
C ASN A 411 -7.95 -13.82 -14.32
N GLY A 412 -7.81 -12.56 -13.89
CA GLY A 412 -7.66 -12.18 -12.49
C GLY A 412 -6.23 -12.22 -11.96
N ARG A 413 -5.26 -12.68 -12.75
CA ARG A 413 -3.84 -12.67 -12.39
C ARG A 413 -3.10 -11.54 -13.07
N TRP A 414 -2.25 -10.87 -12.30
CA TRP A 414 -1.41 -9.77 -12.77
C TRP A 414 0.03 -10.22 -12.99
N PHE A 415 0.66 -9.56 -13.96
CA PHE A 415 2.03 -9.78 -14.38
C PHE A 415 2.75 -8.46 -14.51
N TYR A 416 4.03 -8.45 -14.20
CA TYR A 416 4.91 -7.32 -14.41
C TYR A 416 5.86 -7.59 -15.58
N LYS A 417 5.93 -6.66 -16.52
CA LYS A 417 6.93 -6.65 -17.59
C LYS A 417 7.90 -5.51 -17.35
N SER A 418 9.16 -5.84 -17.06
CA SER A 418 10.23 -4.85 -17.00
C SER A 418 10.55 -4.31 -18.40
N PRO A 419 11.17 -3.10 -18.51
CA PRO A 419 11.60 -2.57 -19.80
C PRO A 419 12.51 -3.50 -20.60
N SER A 420 13.30 -4.35 -19.95
CA SER A 420 14.22 -5.28 -20.60
C SER A 420 13.58 -6.61 -21.03
N ALA A 421 12.38 -6.92 -20.58
CA ALA A 421 11.70 -8.17 -20.94
C ALA A 421 11.01 -8.05 -22.29
N LYS A 422 11.30 -8.98 -23.20
CA LYS A 422 10.70 -9.01 -24.56
C LYS A 422 9.38 -9.76 -24.60
N THR A 423 9.24 -10.77 -23.75
CA THR A 423 8.08 -11.66 -23.70
C THR A 423 7.66 -11.92 -22.27
N ILE A 424 6.37 -12.20 -22.05
CA ILE A 424 5.80 -12.62 -20.79
C ILE A 424 5.01 -13.90 -20.99
N ASP A 425 5.33 -14.93 -20.17
CA ASP A 425 4.52 -16.12 -20.07
C ASP A 425 3.25 -15.84 -19.27
N LEU A 426 2.10 -16.01 -19.92
CA LEU A 426 0.78 -15.78 -19.32
C LEU A 426 0.12 -17.05 -18.80
N MET A 427 0.76 -18.22 -18.92
CA MET A 427 0.20 -19.50 -18.47
C MET A 427 -0.17 -19.51 -16.96
N PRO A 428 0.55 -18.83 -16.06
CA PRO A 428 0.14 -18.77 -14.65
C PRO A 428 -1.27 -18.24 -14.41
N ALA A 429 -1.86 -17.48 -15.35
CA ALA A 429 -3.27 -17.04 -15.28
C ALA A 429 -4.27 -18.21 -15.28
N PHE A 430 -3.85 -19.41 -15.70
CA PHE A 430 -4.73 -20.56 -15.87
C PHE A 430 -4.37 -21.75 -14.96
N PHE A 431 -3.42 -21.61 -14.05
CA PHE A 431 -3.00 -22.70 -13.18
C PHE A 431 -4.04 -23.06 -12.12
N ASN A 432 -4.70 -22.05 -11.55
CA ASN A 432 -5.70 -22.27 -10.50
C ASN A 432 -7.15 -22.00 -10.96
N THR A 433 -7.30 -21.30 -12.08
CA THR A 433 -8.60 -20.94 -12.65
C THR A 433 -8.57 -21.27 -14.15
N PRO A 434 -9.42 -22.18 -14.62
CA PRO A 434 -9.46 -22.53 -16.04
C PRO A 434 -9.70 -21.30 -16.93
N ALA A 435 -9.11 -21.32 -18.13
CA ALA A 435 -9.35 -20.28 -19.11
C ALA A 435 -10.84 -20.25 -19.50
N PRO A 436 -11.53 -19.11 -19.37
CA PRO A 436 -12.88 -18.95 -19.89
C PRO A 436 -12.85 -18.92 -21.43
N ARG A 437 -13.99 -19.14 -22.06
CA ARG A 437 -14.06 -19.12 -23.53
C ARG A 437 -13.63 -17.78 -24.12
N THR A 438 -13.92 -16.70 -23.44
CA THR A 438 -13.51 -15.34 -23.81
C THR A 438 -13.07 -14.57 -22.58
N CYS A 439 -11.99 -13.82 -22.67
CA CYS A 439 -11.54 -12.88 -21.67
C CYS A 439 -10.68 -11.79 -22.32
N ASP A 440 -10.48 -10.70 -21.61
CA ASP A 440 -9.60 -9.62 -22.06
C ASP A 440 -8.26 -9.74 -21.38
N LEU A 441 -7.18 -9.59 -22.14
CA LEU A 441 -5.88 -9.22 -21.61
C LEU A 441 -5.85 -7.69 -21.46
N ARG A 442 -5.69 -7.20 -20.23
CA ARG A 442 -5.60 -5.78 -19.93
C ARG A 442 -4.14 -5.36 -19.80
N ILE A 443 -3.81 -4.22 -20.39
CA ILE A 443 -2.42 -3.72 -20.48
C ILE A 443 -2.39 -2.27 -19.99
N PHE A 444 -1.53 -1.99 -19.01
CA PHE A 444 -1.29 -0.66 -18.46
C PHE A 444 0.21 -0.37 -18.42
N ALA A 445 0.59 0.90 -18.54
CA ALA A 445 1.98 1.31 -18.58
C ALA A 445 2.33 2.26 -17.43
N PRO A 446 2.70 1.73 -16.24
CA PRO A 446 3.26 2.55 -15.17
C PRO A 446 4.62 3.14 -15.55
N PRO A 447 5.07 4.22 -14.86
CA PRO A 447 6.36 4.84 -15.15
C PRO A 447 7.52 3.88 -14.86
N PRO A 448 8.47 3.71 -15.79
CA PRO A 448 9.53 2.69 -15.67
C PRO A 448 10.58 3.01 -14.59
N ASP A 449 10.77 4.27 -14.26
CA ASP A 449 11.63 4.72 -13.16
C ASP A 449 10.86 4.97 -11.85
N GLY A 450 9.53 4.78 -11.86
CA GLY A 450 8.65 5.01 -10.73
C GLY A 450 8.26 6.47 -10.52
N THR A 451 8.66 7.39 -11.38
CA THR A 451 8.31 8.81 -11.27
C THR A 451 7.29 9.25 -12.33
N ASN A 452 6.41 10.18 -11.97
CA ASN A 452 5.50 10.85 -12.89
C ASN A 452 6.08 12.20 -13.32
N ASP A 453 5.56 12.79 -14.38
CA ASP A 453 5.92 14.14 -14.79
C ASP A 453 5.40 15.18 -13.78
N SER A 454 6.29 15.68 -12.93
CA SER A 454 5.97 16.65 -11.88
C SER A 454 5.71 18.07 -12.39
N SER A 455 5.89 18.32 -13.70
CA SER A 455 5.59 19.62 -14.32
C SER A 455 4.13 19.78 -14.71
N GLN A 456 3.37 18.67 -14.72
CA GLN A 456 1.98 18.66 -15.16
C GLN A 456 1.03 18.39 -13.99
N GLY A 457 -0.11 19.07 -14.03
CA GLY A 457 -1.19 18.89 -13.10
C GLY A 457 -0.91 19.43 -11.70
N ASP A 458 -2.00 19.73 -11.05
CA ASP A 458 -2.05 20.07 -9.64
C ASP A 458 -2.73 18.94 -8.88
N ASP A 459 -2.46 18.84 -7.59
CA ASP A 459 -3.04 17.85 -6.70
C ASP A 459 -2.76 16.41 -7.19
N TRP A 460 -3.77 15.62 -7.38
CA TRP A 460 -3.68 14.20 -7.72
C TRP A 460 -3.36 13.93 -9.20
N ASP A 461 -3.33 14.97 -10.04
CA ASP A 461 -3.31 14.85 -11.51
C ASP A 461 -1.92 14.76 -12.15
N ILE A 462 -0.89 14.40 -11.41
CA ILE A 462 0.42 14.13 -12.01
C ILE A 462 0.34 12.82 -12.80
N ASN A 463 0.63 12.90 -14.11
CA ASN A 463 0.45 11.81 -15.03
C ASN A 463 1.78 11.40 -15.69
N PHE A 464 1.87 10.12 -16.03
CA PHE A 464 2.86 9.57 -16.93
C PHE A 464 2.18 9.07 -18.20
N TYR A 465 2.80 9.29 -19.36
CA TYR A 465 2.28 8.85 -20.66
C TYR A 465 3.24 7.90 -21.35
N ALA A 466 2.68 6.86 -21.95
CA ALA A 466 3.39 5.91 -22.80
C ALA A 466 2.64 5.72 -24.10
N GLU A 467 3.33 5.23 -25.12
CA GLU A 467 2.76 4.94 -26.43
C GLU A 467 3.11 3.50 -26.83
N ILE A 468 2.09 2.73 -27.25
CA ILE A 468 2.29 1.42 -27.86
C ILE A 468 2.10 1.62 -29.38
N LYS A 469 3.15 1.41 -30.16
CA LYS A 469 3.18 1.68 -31.59
C LYS A 469 2.34 0.68 -32.37
N ASN A 470 2.43 -0.59 -32.01
CA ASN A 470 1.77 -1.69 -32.73
C ASN A 470 0.90 -2.55 -31.80
N PRO A 471 -0.14 -3.21 -32.31
CA PRO A 471 -0.88 -4.19 -31.54
C PRO A 471 0.04 -5.29 -30.99
N PRO A 472 -0.04 -5.63 -29.69
CA PRO A 472 0.79 -6.67 -29.11
C PRO A 472 0.50 -8.03 -29.77
N GLN A 473 1.54 -8.84 -29.89
CA GLN A 473 1.44 -10.19 -30.46
C GLN A 473 1.22 -11.20 -29.33
N ILE A 474 0.10 -11.93 -29.42
CA ILE A 474 -0.24 -12.96 -28.43
C ILE A 474 -0.27 -14.31 -29.13
N ARG A 475 0.51 -15.25 -28.61
CA ARG A 475 0.57 -16.63 -29.11
C ARG A 475 -0.10 -17.56 -28.11
N VAL A 476 -1.05 -18.34 -28.61
CA VAL A 476 -1.77 -19.35 -27.82
C VAL A 476 -1.68 -20.69 -28.54
N ARG A 477 -1.40 -21.75 -27.79
CA ARG A 477 -1.45 -23.13 -28.30
C ARG A 477 -2.35 -23.97 -27.41
N PHE A 478 -3.09 -24.86 -28.03
CA PHE A 478 -4.04 -25.74 -27.36
C PHE A 478 -3.61 -27.21 -27.34
N GLU A 479 -2.51 -27.53 -28.02
CA GLU A 479 -1.97 -28.88 -28.12
C GLU A 479 -0.47 -28.84 -27.86
N ALA A 480 0.00 -29.84 -27.14
CA ALA A 480 1.44 -30.01 -26.92
C ALA A 480 2.16 -30.18 -28.26
N ILE A 481 3.38 -29.66 -28.35
CA ILE A 481 4.29 -29.96 -29.45
C ILE A 481 4.74 -31.40 -29.23
N MET A 482 4.38 -32.27 -30.17
CA MET A 482 4.92 -33.64 -30.17
C MET A 482 6.32 -33.65 -30.77
#